data_a74ce7ce76580df4ff9678d40d505055
#
_entry.id   a74ce7ce76580df4ff9678d40d505055
#
_cell.length_a   1.000
_cell.length_b   1.000
_cell.length_c   1.000
_cell.angle_alpha   90.00
_cell.angle_beta   90.00
_cell.angle_gamma   90.00
#
_symmetry.space_group_name_H-M   'P 1'
#
loop_
_entity.id
_entity.type
_entity.pdbx_description
1 polymer ?
#
loop_
_entity_poly.entity_id
_entity_poly.type
_entity_poly.pdbx_seq_one_letter_code
_entity_poly.pdbx_strand_id
1 'polypeptide(L)'
;VLLVKTQRFQCPDCHTTFNATSYLFEKQRTISRDLRREVILQLTRIQTIKDIAHDLFISEASVQRVLLDLADQYKPNLNYLLETLCIDEFKPMRSAKGKMSFIAVDGDQSCLFELLEDRRLCSLFKHYQQFTRQARCRVKYLVMDMNAAYDQLVKTVFPCAQIIYDRFHIAKHLNDTMNHVRIHVFNRLRKGDSAEQKQARHLKRY
;
A
#
# COMPACT_ATOMS: atom_id res chain seq x y z
N VAL A 1 26.26 21.96 -9.54
CA VAL A 1 25.81 21.81 -10.94
C VAL A 1 27.00 21.38 -11.77
N LEU A 2 26.87 20.26 -12.50
CA LEU A 2 27.91 19.75 -13.38
C LEU A 2 27.62 20.22 -14.81
N LEU A 3 28.55 21.03 -15.39
CA LEU A 3 28.46 21.42 -16.80
C LEU A 3 29.26 20.43 -17.63
N VAL A 4 28.61 19.70 -18.50
CA VAL A 4 29.24 18.70 -19.38
C VAL A 4 29.11 19.17 -20.81
N LYS A 5 30.25 19.34 -21.49
CA LYS A 5 30.29 19.60 -22.93
C LYS A 5 30.12 18.27 -23.65
N THR A 6 29.00 18.09 -24.35
CA THR A 6 28.79 16.93 -25.20
C THR A 6 29.10 17.30 -26.65
N GLN A 7 29.91 16.47 -27.29
CA GLN A 7 30.21 16.65 -28.71
C GLN A 7 29.10 16.05 -29.54
N ARG A 8 28.69 16.81 -30.57
CA ARG A 8 27.69 16.36 -31.54
C ARG A 8 28.40 16.00 -32.84
N PHE A 9 28.03 14.84 -33.36
CA PHE A 9 28.56 14.32 -34.61
C PHE A 9 27.49 14.28 -35.68
N GLN A 10 27.89 14.34 -36.95
CA GLN A 10 27.00 14.10 -38.07
C GLN A 10 27.55 12.91 -38.88
N CYS A 11 26.68 11.96 -39.23
CA CYS A 11 27.05 10.85 -40.09
C CYS A 11 27.29 11.40 -41.52
N PRO A 12 28.42 11.09 -42.16
CA PRO A 12 28.71 11.57 -43.53
C PRO A 12 27.80 10.95 -44.58
N ASP A 13 27.27 9.73 -44.32
CA ASP A 13 26.49 8.99 -45.30
C ASP A 13 24.99 9.33 -45.23
N CYS A 14 24.39 9.36 -44.03
CA CYS A 14 22.94 9.58 -43.86
C CYS A 14 22.60 10.96 -43.29
N HIS A 15 23.60 11.82 -43.02
CA HIS A 15 23.47 13.16 -42.45
C HIS A 15 22.72 13.26 -41.11
N THR A 16 22.40 12.13 -40.49
CA THR A 16 21.80 12.11 -39.14
C THR A 16 22.81 12.59 -38.10
N THR A 17 22.30 13.33 -37.10
CA THR A 17 23.16 13.84 -36.02
C THR A 17 22.97 13.03 -34.75
N PHE A 18 24.10 12.77 -34.05
CA PHE A 18 24.11 12.07 -32.76
C PHE A 18 25.09 12.69 -31.81
N ASN A 19 24.84 12.56 -30.51
CA ASN A 19 25.76 13.08 -29.48
C ASN A 19 26.71 11.98 -29.03
N ALA A 20 27.92 12.37 -28.59
CA ALA A 20 28.85 11.46 -27.95
C ALA A 20 28.21 10.76 -26.76
N THR A 21 28.48 9.48 -26.59
CA THR A 21 28.04 8.72 -25.43
C THR A 21 28.92 9.08 -24.22
N SER A 22 28.30 9.23 -23.06
CA SER A 22 28.98 9.44 -21.78
C SER A 22 28.63 8.36 -20.79
N TYR A 23 29.59 7.92 -19.99
CA TYR A 23 29.35 7.02 -18.87
C TYR A 23 28.60 7.69 -17.71
N LEU A 24 28.66 9.03 -17.64
CA LEU A 24 28.01 9.82 -16.57
C LEU A 24 26.50 9.94 -16.74
N PHE A 25 26.02 9.90 -17.98
CA PHE A 25 24.61 10.13 -18.31
C PHE A 25 24.07 9.04 -19.22
N GLU A 26 22.83 8.68 -19.01
CA GLU A 26 22.09 7.87 -19.97
C GLU A 26 21.60 8.75 -21.13
N LYS A 27 21.40 8.14 -22.28
CA LYS A 27 20.92 8.83 -23.48
C LYS A 27 19.56 9.50 -23.18
N GLN A 28 19.44 10.79 -23.53
CA GLN A 28 18.25 11.62 -23.31
C GLN A 28 17.86 11.84 -21.83
N ARG A 29 18.79 11.65 -20.86
CA ARG A 29 18.57 11.96 -19.45
C ARG A 29 19.24 13.26 -19.03
N THR A 30 18.58 13.98 -18.11
CA THR A 30 19.06 15.27 -17.56
C THR A 30 19.78 15.12 -16.22
N ILE A 31 19.70 13.94 -15.60
CA ILE A 31 20.39 13.61 -14.34
C ILE A 31 21.48 12.58 -14.57
N SER A 32 22.57 12.65 -13.79
CA SER A 32 23.64 11.67 -13.86
C SER A 32 23.19 10.28 -13.32
N ARG A 33 23.95 9.25 -13.68
CA ARG A 33 23.72 7.90 -13.16
C ARG A 33 23.87 7.82 -11.64
N ASP A 34 24.84 8.54 -11.09
CA ASP A 34 25.06 8.57 -9.64
C ASP A 34 23.91 9.27 -8.92
N LEU A 35 23.44 10.40 -9.46
CA LEU A 35 22.27 11.09 -8.91
C LEU A 35 21.00 10.23 -9.01
N ARG A 36 20.82 9.49 -10.12
CA ARG A 36 19.73 8.53 -10.25
C ARG A 36 19.80 7.43 -9.19
N ARG A 37 21.02 6.91 -8.92
CA ARG A 37 21.23 5.91 -7.86
C ARG A 37 20.89 6.48 -6.49
N GLU A 38 21.28 7.71 -6.19
CA GLU A 38 20.96 8.38 -4.93
C GLU A 38 19.45 8.59 -4.77
N VAL A 39 18.73 9.01 -5.83
CA VAL A 39 17.26 9.07 -5.83
C VAL A 39 16.66 7.70 -5.46
N ILE A 40 17.16 6.61 -6.04
CA ILE A 40 16.70 5.25 -5.74
C ILE A 40 16.91 4.91 -4.27
N LEU A 41 18.07 5.24 -3.71
CA LEU A 41 18.36 4.99 -2.29
C LEU A 41 17.46 5.82 -1.37
N GLN A 42 17.15 7.05 -1.72
CA GLN A 42 16.25 7.88 -0.92
C GLN A 42 14.79 7.44 -1.03
N LEU A 43 14.36 6.90 -2.16
CA LEU A 43 13.03 6.31 -2.33
C LEU A 43 12.76 5.09 -1.43
N THR A 44 13.80 4.44 -0.88
CA THR A 44 13.66 3.36 0.11
C THR A 44 13.43 3.87 1.54
N ARG A 45 13.56 5.18 1.77
CA ARG A 45 13.38 5.81 3.08
C ARG A 45 11.96 6.36 3.21
N ILE A 46 11.57 6.69 4.45
CA ILE A 46 10.28 7.36 4.72
C ILE A 46 10.41 8.85 4.42
N GLN A 47 10.34 9.20 3.14
CA GLN A 47 10.46 10.57 2.63
C GLN A 47 9.41 10.82 1.54
N THR A 48 9.00 12.08 1.36
CA THR A 48 8.14 12.45 0.24
C THR A 48 8.96 12.72 -1.02
N ILE A 49 8.35 12.60 -2.19
CA ILE A 49 8.99 13.00 -3.48
C ILE A 49 9.52 14.44 -3.42
N LYS A 50 8.79 15.32 -2.72
CA LYS A 50 9.15 16.72 -2.54
C LYS A 50 10.43 16.88 -1.70
N ASP A 51 10.55 16.12 -0.61
CA ASP A 51 11.73 16.15 0.26
C ASP A 51 12.96 15.65 -0.50
N ILE A 52 12.82 14.52 -1.22
CA ILE A 52 13.91 13.98 -2.07
C ILE A 52 14.34 15.00 -3.14
N ALA A 53 13.37 15.64 -3.79
CA ALA A 53 13.66 16.65 -4.81
C ALA A 53 14.40 17.85 -4.22
N HIS A 54 14.01 18.32 -3.05
CA HIS A 54 14.64 19.40 -2.31
C HIS A 54 16.09 19.03 -1.91
N ASP A 55 16.28 17.87 -1.28
CA ASP A 55 17.58 17.44 -0.76
C ASP A 55 18.61 17.21 -1.88
N LEU A 56 18.17 16.75 -3.03
CA LEU A 56 19.03 16.49 -4.19
C LEU A 56 19.09 17.64 -5.20
N PHE A 57 18.42 18.76 -4.92
CA PHE A 57 18.36 19.92 -5.81
C PHE A 57 17.90 19.61 -7.23
N ILE A 58 16.89 18.76 -7.37
CA ILE A 58 16.27 18.36 -8.64
C ILE A 58 14.75 18.62 -8.61
N SER A 59 14.09 18.55 -9.77
CA SER A 59 12.64 18.70 -9.82
C SER A 59 11.91 17.44 -9.31
N GLU A 60 10.74 17.60 -8.70
CA GLU A 60 9.86 16.50 -8.32
C GLU A 60 9.54 15.58 -9.52
N ALA A 61 9.36 16.16 -10.71
CA ALA A 61 9.15 15.42 -11.95
C ALA A 61 10.34 14.51 -12.32
N SER A 62 11.58 14.87 -11.93
CA SER A 62 12.76 14.03 -12.14
C SER A 62 12.77 12.83 -11.20
N VAL A 63 12.40 13.03 -9.92
CA VAL A 63 12.24 11.95 -8.93
C VAL A 63 11.13 11.01 -9.39
N GLN A 64 9.98 11.56 -9.81
CA GLN A 64 8.83 10.77 -10.27
C GLN A 64 9.16 9.92 -11.51
N ARG A 65 9.95 10.45 -12.46
CA ARG A 65 10.43 9.68 -13.61
C ARG A 65 11.30 8.50 -13.21
N VAL A 66 12.20 8.69 -12.23
CA VAL A 66 13.02 7.59 -11.71
C VAL A 66 12.15 6.52 -11.05
N LEU A 67 11.14 6.93 -10.27
CA LEU A 67 10.20 6.02 -9.63
C LEU A 67 9.40 5.20 -10.67
N LEU A 68 8.91 5.85 -11.72
CA LEU A 68 8.18 5.17 -12.81
C LEU A 68 9.09 4.21 -13.58
N ASP A 69 10.32 4.63 -13.90
CA ASP A 69 11.31 3.74 -14.53
C ASP A 69 11.60 2.49 -13.68
N LEU A 70 11.64 2.62 -12.36
CA LEU A 70 11.80 1.49 -11.44
C LEU A 70 10.57 0.59 -11.44
N ALA A 71 9.39 1.19 -11.40
CA ALA A 71 8.13 0.45 -11.42
C ALA A 71 7.99 -0.40 -12.70
N ASP A 72 8.37 0.14 -13.85
CA ASP A 72 8.36 -0.59 -15.14
C ASP A 72 9.36 -1.76 -15.17
N GLN A 73 10.46 -1.64 -14.43
CA GLN A 73 11.47 -2.71 -14.33
C GLN A 73 11.12 -3.77 -13.27
N TYR A 74 10.22 -3.45 -12.34
CA TYR A 74 9.86 -4.35 -11.26
C TYR A 74 9.05 -5.54 -11.77
N LYS A 75 9.57 -6.74 -11.49
CA LYS A 75 8.87 -7.98 -11.76
C LYS A 75 8.57 -8.68 -10.43
N PRO A 76 7.29 -8.81 -10.06
CA PRO A 76 6.93 -9.49 -8.81
C PRO A 76 7.37 -10.95 -8.85
N ASN A 77 7.85 -11.46 -7.72
CA ASN A 77 8.18 -12.87 -7.58
C ASN A 77 6.91 -13.69 -7.32
N LEU A 78 6.31 -14.20 -8.36
CA LEU A 78 5.07 -14.99 -8.28
C LEU A 78 5.26 -16.40 -7.68
N ASN A 79 6.48 -16.80 -7.35
CA ASN A 79 6.79 -18.08 -6.73
C ASN A 79 6.92 -18.01 -5.20
N TYR A 80 6.69 -16.83 -4.61
CA TYR A 80 6.87 -16.62 -3.19
C TYR A 80 5.71 -15.84 -2.59
N LEU A 81 5.19 -16.32 -1.47
CA LEU A 81 4.31 -15.61 -0.55
C LEU A 81 4.76 -15.86 0.88
N LEU A 82 4.39 -14.97 1.78
CA LEU A 82 4.70 -15.05 3.21
C LEU A 82 3.96 -16.21 3.89
N GLU A 83 4.51 -16.70 4.98
CA GLU A 83 3.88 -17.73 5.79
C GLU A 83 2.71 -17.17 6.62
N THR A 84 2.91 -16.00 7.21
CA THR A 84 1.89 -15.24 7.94
C THR A 84 1.56 -13.95 7.19
N LEU A 85 0.36 -13.87 6.65
CA LEU A 85 -0.12 -12.73 5.88
C LEU A 85 -1.21 -12.00 6.66
N CYS A 86 -0.97 -10.76 7.04
CA CYS A 86 -1.96 -9.88 7.66
C CYS A 86 -2.57 -8.99 6.58
N ILE A 87 -3.89 -9.03 6.43
CA ILE A 87 -4.61 -8.25 5.42
C ILE A 87 -5.60 -7.28 6.08
N ASP A 88 -5.68 -6.08 5.53
CA ASP A 88 -6.61 -5.05 5.97
C ASP A 88 -7.01 -4.14 4.80
N GLU A 89 -7.98 -3.27 5.03
CA GLU A 89 -8.48 -2.31 4.08
C GLU A 89 -8.24 -0.89 4.60
N PHE A 90 -7.85 0.01 3.69
CA PHE A 90 -7.68 1.40 4.07
C PHE A 90 -8.27 2.34 3.01
N LYS A 91 -8.56 3.57 3.44
CA LYS A 91 -9.02 4.61 2.53
C LYS A 91 -7.83 5.18 1.76
N PRO A 92 -7.76 4.99 0.44
CA PRO A 92 -6.64 5.46 -0.35
C PRO A 92 -6.66 6.98 -0.56
N MET A 93 -5.62 7.49 -1.20
CA MET A 93 -5.60 8.86 -1.69
C MET A 93 -6.69 9.10 -2.76
N ARG A 94 -7.10 10.37 -2.94
CA ARG A 94 -8.15 10.73 -3.90
C ARG A 94 -7.87 10.34 -5.36
N SER A 95 -6.59 10.13 -5.70
CA SER A 95 -6.14 9.72 -7.04
C SER A 95 -6.33 8.23 -7.33
N ALA A 96 -6.58 7.39 -6.33
CA ALA A 96 -6.79 5.97 -6.52
C ALA A 96 -8.18 5.68 -7.12
N LYS A 97 -8.25 4.65 -7.96
CA LYS A 97 -9.48 4.27 -8.70
C LYS A 97 -10.59 3.71 -7.81
N GLY A 98 -10.23 3.16 -6.64
CA GLY A 98 -11.17 2.52 -5.71
C GLY A 98 -11.58 3.41 -4.54
N LYS A 99 -12.75 3.14 -3.95
CA LYS A 99 -13.16 3.78 -2.68
C LYS A 99 -12.33 3.32 -1.49
N MET A 100 -11.84 2.11 -1.53
CA MET A 100 -11.00 1.48 -0.52
C MET A 100 -9.91 0.67 -1.22
N SER A 101 -8.71 0.70 -0.69
CA SER A 101 -7.57 -0.08 -1.12
C SER A 101 -7.31 -1.23 -0.16
N PHE A 102 -6.56 -2.20 -0.63
CA PHE A 102 -6.19 -3.39 0.14
C PHE A 102 -4.70 -3.32 0.48
N ILE A 103 -4.36 -3.72 1.68
CA ILE A 103 -2.99 -3.81 2.19
C ILE A 103 -2.72 -5.23 2.68
N ALA A 104 -1.53 -5.74 2.38
CA ALA A 104 -1.01 -6.97 2.95
C ALA A 104 0.33 -6.69 3.63
N VAL A 105 0.49 -7.20 4.84
CA VAL A 105 1.65 -6.99 5.70
C VAL A 105 2.21 -8.34 6.13
N ASP A 106 3.52 -8.42 6.26
CA ASP A 106 4.20 -9.57 6.87
C ASP A 106 3.89 -9.61 8.37
N GLY A 107 3.19 -10.65 8.81
CA GLY A 107 2.81 -10.82 10.21
C GLY A 107 3.99 -11.11 11.14
N ASP A 108 5.10 -11.63 10.60
CA ASP A 108 6.28 -11.98 11.38
C ASP A 108 7.26 -10.80 11.51
N GLN A 109 7.44 -10.02 10.42
CA GLN A 109 8.39 -8.90 10.36
C GLN A 109 7.73 -7.53 10.48
N SER A 110 6.40 -7.45 10.47
CA SER A 110 5.63 -6.20 10.52
C SER A 110 6.02 -5.19 9.43
N CYS A 111 6.36 -5.69 8.24
CA CYS A 111 6.69 -4.85 7.10
C CYS A 111 5.64 -4.96 5.98
N LEU A 112 5.51 -3.89 5.20
CA LEU A 112 4.60 -3.86 4.07
C LEU A 112 5.03 -4.90 3.03
N PHE A 113 4.09 -5.78 2.65
CA PHE A 113 4.30 -6.78 1.61
C PHE A 113 3.68 -6.36 0.27
N GLU A 114 2.39 -5.99 0.29
CA GLU A 114 1.66 -5.58 -0.90
C GLU A 114 0.68 -4.45 -0.63
N LEU A 115 0.47 -3.64 -1.66
CA LEU A 115 -0.53 -2.58 -1.69
C LEU A 115 -1.30 -2.66 -3.00
N LEU A 116 -2.61 -2.89 -2.94
CA LEU A 116 -3.45 -2.98 -4.13
C LEU A 116 -4.49 -1.85 -4.13
N GLU A 117 -4.69 -1.22 -5.29
CA GLU A 117 -5.62 -0.10 -5.43
C GLU A 117 -7.08 -0.49 -5.16
N ASP A 118 -7.43 -1.76 -5.36
CA ASP A 118 -8.79 -2.25 -5.31
C ASP A 118 -8.93 -3.44 -4.35
N ARG A 119 -9.90 -3.32 -3.42
CA ARG A 119 -10.22 -4.37 -2.44
C ARG A 119 -11.26 -5.39 -2.92
N ARG A 120 -11.85 -5.19 -4.09
CA ARG A 120 -12.92 -6.07 -4.58
C ARG A 120 -12.42 -7.51 -4.74
N LEU A 121 -13.24 -8.46 -4.32
CA LEU A 121 -12.89 -9.89 -4.33
C LEU A 121 -12.42 -10.38 -5.69
N CYS A 122 -13.06 -9.92 -6.78
CA CYS A 122 -12.66 -10.28 -8.14
C CYS A 122 -11.24 -9.81 -8.48
N SER A 123 -10.85 -8.62 -8.02
CA SER A 123 -9.52 -8.06 -8.22
C SER A 123 -8.49 -8.81 -7.40
N LEU A 124 -8.77 -9.07 -6.13
CA LEU A 124 -7.91 -9.83 -5.23
C LEU A 124 -7.73 -11.28 -5.71
N PHE A 125 -8.83 -11.93 -6.11
CA PHE A 125 -8.79 -13.28 -6.66
C PHE A 125 -7.90 -13.34 -7.92
N LYS A 126 -8.11 -12.42 -8.88
CA LYS A 126 -7.31 -12.33 -10.09
C LYS A 126 -5.83 -12.06 -9.80
N HIS A 127 -5.54 -11.22 -8.80
CA HIS A 127 -4.17 -10.90 -8.39
C HIS A 127 -3.47 -12.13 -7.80
N TYR A 128 -4.06 -12.74 -6.76
CA TYR A 128 -3.41 -13.87 -6.09
C TYR A 128 -3.39 -15.16 -6.91
N GLN A 129 -4.27 -15.32 -7.90
CA GLN A 129 -4.18 -16.43 -8.84
C GLN A 129 -2.95 -16.39 -9.75
N GLN A 130 -2.29 -15.24 -9.90
CA GLN A 130 -1.03 -15.15 -10.64
C GLN A 130 0.12 -15.88 -9.94
N PHE A 131 0.04 -15.99 -8.60
CA PHE A 131 1.02 -16.74 -7.83
C PHE A 131 0.88 -18.25 -8.05
N THR A 132 2.01 -18.93 -8.09
CA THR A 132 2.02 -20.40 -8.23
C THR A 132 1.25 -21.05 -7.07
N ARG A 133 0.68 -22.23 -7.31
CA ARG A 133 0.01 -22.99 -6.26
C ARG A 133 0.92 -23.25 -5.06
N GLN A 134 2.19 -23.51 -5.30
CA GLN A 134 3.19 -23.73 -4.25
C GLN A 134 3.35 -22.49 -3.37
N ALA A 135 3.44 -21.29 -3.97
CA ALA A 135 3.50 -20.03 -3.23
C ALA A 135 2.24 -19.82 -2.38
N ARG A 136 1.04 -20.07 -2.95
CA ARG A 136 -0.23 -19.94 -2.25
C ARG A 136 -0.41 -20.94 -1.10
N CYS A 137 0.09 -22.16 -1.24
CA CYS A 137 0.12 -23.16 -0.16
C CYS A 137 1.17 -22.88 0.92
N ARG A 138 2.12 -21.96 0.68
CA ARG A 138 3.09 -21.51 1.69
C ARG A 138 2.43 -20.67 2.77
N VAL A 139 1.35 -19.94 2.46
CA VAL A 139 0.59 -19.16 3.42
C VAL A 139 -0.07 -20.11 4.41
N LYS A 140 0.36 -20.09 5.67
CA LYS A 140 -0.17 -20.92 6.76
C LYS A 140 -1.19 -20.17 7.61
N TYR A 141 -0.95 -18.90 7.84
CA TYR A 141 -1.81 -18.05 8.66
C TYR A 141 -2.21 -16.81 7.87
N LEU A 142 -3.50 -16.51 7.88
CA LEU A 142 -4.04 -15.31 7.30
C LEU A 142 -4.85 -14.55 8.35
N VAL A 143 -4.30 -13.42 8.78
CA VAL A 143 -4.92 -12.54 9.79
C VAL A 143 -5.75 -11.49 9.07
N MET A 144 -7.02 -11.36 9.44
CA MET A 144 -7.95 -10.43 8.79
C MET A 144 -9.09 -10.01 9.70
N ASP A 145 -9.86 -9.00 9.28
CA ASP A 145 -11.14 -8.64 9.89
C ASP A 145 -12.22 -9.73 9.65
N MET A 146 -13.23 -9.75 10.48
CA MET A 146 -14.39 -10.64 10.36
C MET A 146 -15.28 -10.26 9.18
N ASN A 147 -14.86 -10.63 7.97
CA ASN A 147 -15.60 -10.39 6.73
C ASN A 147 -15.84 -11.71 6.00
N ALA A 148 -17.10 -12.19 6.00
CA ALA A 148 -17.48 -13.47 5.39
C ALA A 148 -17.11 -13.57 3.89
N ALA A 149 -17.06 -12.46 3.18
CA ALA A 149 -16.66 -12.43 1.77
C ALA A 149 -15.16 -12.78 1.60
N TYR A 150 -14.30 -12.33 2.51
CA TYR A 150 -12.89 -12.71 2.51
C TYR A 150 -12.66 -14.16 2.92
N ASP A 151 -13.48 -14.72 3.82
CA ASP A 151 -13.40 -16.13 4.19
C ASP A 151 -13.47 -17.04 2.97
N GLN A 152 -14.41 -16.76 2.07
CA GLN A 152 -14.56 -17.53 0.84
C GLN A 152 -13.38 -17.35 -0.11
N LEU A 153 -12.87 -16.10 -0.24
CA LEU A 153 -11.68 -15.81 -1.03
C LEU A 153 -10.47 -16.62 -0.52
N VAL A 154 -10.22 -16.55 0.79
CA VAL A 154 -9.09 -17.21 1.43
C VAL A 154 -9.13 -18.72 1.21
N LYS A 155 -10.26 -19.37 1.47
CA LYS A 155 -10.44 -20.82 1.25
C LYS A 155 -10.17 -21.24 -0.20
N THR A 156 -10.47 -20.36 -1.17
CA THR A 156 -10.27 -20.66 -2.59
C THR A 156 -8.85 -20.40 -3.04
N VAL A 157 -8.25 -19.31 -2.57
CA VAL A 157 -6.94 -18.83 -3.03
C VAL A 157 -5.79 -19.45 -2.24
N PHE A 158 -5.94 -19.58 -0.93
CA PHE A 158 -4.91 -20.08 -0.01
C PHE A 158 -5.34 -21.39 0.66
N PRO A 159 -5.28 -22.52 -0.05
CA PRO A 159 -5.91 -23.77 0.39
C PRO A 159 -5.31 -24.36 1.68
N CYS A 160 -4.11 -23.92 2.08
CA CYS A 160 -3.43 -24.40 3.28
C CYS A 160 -3.49 -23.40 4.44
N ALA A 161 -4.11 -22.21 4.23
CA ALA A 161 -4.14 -21.17 5.23
C ALA A 161 -5.23 -21.37 6.28
N GLN A 162 -4.88 -21.12 7.55
CA GLN A 162 -5.83 -20.93 8.66
C GLN A 162 -6.15 -19.45 8.79
N ILE A 163 -7.45 -19.13 8.87
CA ILE A 163 -7.93 -17.77 9.10
C ILE A 163 -7.82 -17.46 10.58
N ILE A 164 -7.20 -16.33 10.91
CA ILE A 164 -7.13 -15.76 12.25
C ILE A 164 -7.85 -14.41 12.20
N TYR A 165 -8.88 -14.24 13.01
CA TYR A 165 -9.58 -12.97 13.10
C TYR A 165 -8.83 -12.00 14.02
N ASP A 166 -8.65 -10.76 13.55
CA ASP A 166 -7.98 -9.72 14.32
C ASP A 166 -8.77 -9.37 15.59
N ARG A 167 -8.11 -9.53 16.72
CA ARG A 167 -8.65 -9.21 18.05
C ARG A 167 -9.11 -7.76 18.18
N PHE A 168 -8.43 -6.81 17.51
CA PHE A 168 -8.82 -5.40 17.56
C PHE A 168 -10.23 -5.21 17.01
N HIS A 169 -10.55 -5.80 15.87
CA HIS A 169 -11.87 -5.72 15.25
C HIS A 169 -12.94 -6.38 16.11
N ILE A 170 -12.64 -7.50 16.77
CA ILE A 170 -13.55 -8.15 17.73
C ILE A 170 -13.87 -7.22 18.90
N ALA A 171 -12.83 -6.63 19.52
CA ALA A 171 -13.00 -5.71 20.63
C ALA A 171 -13.77 -4.44 20.22
N LYS A 172 -13.51 -3.92 19.03
CA LYS A 172 -14.22 -2.77 18.46
C LYS A 172 -15.71 -3.07 18.28
N HIS A 173 -16.05 -4.19 17.66
CA HIS A 173 -17.46 -4.59 17.48
C HIS A 173 -18.20 -4.75 18.82
N LEU A 174 -17.53 -5.34 19.82
CA LEU A 174 -18.07 -5.46 21.17
C LEU A 174 -18.33 -4.07 21.77
N ASN A 175 -17.37 -3.17 21.72
CA ASN A 175 -17.50 -1.81 22.22
C ASN A 175 -18.59 -1.02 21.50
N ASP A 176 -18.68 -1.14 20.18
CA ASP A 176 -19.73 -0.48 19.39
C ASP A 176 -21.12 -1.00 19.78
N THR A 177 -21.27 -2.31 19.96
CA THR A 177 -22.52 -2.93 20.41
C THR A 177 -22.90 -2.45 21.81
N MET A 178 -21.95 -2.44 22.76
CA MET A 178 -22.17 -1.92 24.11
C MET A 178 -22.57 -0.45 24.10
N ASN A 179 -21.94 0.35 23.25
CA ASN A 179 -22.28 1.75 23.09
C ASN A 179 -23.69 1.96 22.51
N HIS A 180 -24.09 1.14 21.54
CA HIS A 180 -25.47 1.15 21.01
C HIS A 180 -26.51 0.82 22.11
N VAL A 181 -26.26 -0.21 22.92
CA VAL A 181 -27.12 -0.53 24.08
C VAL A 181 -27.18 0.63 25.06
N ARG A 182 -26.03 1.20 25.41
CA ARG A 182 -25.93 2.38 26.30
C ARG A 182 -26.77 3.54 25.78
N ILE A 183 -26.66 3.88 24.49
CA ILE A 183 -27.41 4.96 23.85
C ILE A 183 -28.91 4.65 23.87
N HIS A 184 -29.31 3.43 23.60
CA HIS A 184 -30.71 3.01 23.62
C HIS A 184 -31.31 3.18 25.02
N VAL A 185 -30.63 2.66 26.05
CA VAL A 185 -31.05 2.80 27.46
C VAL A 185 -31.08 4.27 27.88
N PHE A 186 -30.05 5.06 27.54
CA PHE A 186 -30.00 6.48 27.79
C PHE A 186 -31.21 7.22 27.20
N ASN A 187 -31.55 6.95 25.93
CA ASN A 187 -32.67 7.61 25.26
C ASN A 187 -34.04 7.25 25.88
N ARG A 188 -34.18 6.03 26.42
CA ARG A 188 -35.37 5.60 27.16
C ARG A 188 -35.47 6.34 28.49
N LEU A 189 -34.42 6.29 29.32
CA LEU A 189 -34.40 6.87 30.65
C LEU A 189 -34.48 8.41 30.65
N ARG A 190 -34.00 9.07 29.59
CA ARG A 190 -34.09 10.53 29.45
C ARG A 190 -35.52 11.04 29.36
N LYS A 191 -36.46 10.21 28.91
CA LYS A 191 -37.90 10.55 28.75
C LYS A 191 -38.73 10.17 29.96
N GLY A 192 -38.14 9.53 30.96
CA GLY A 192 -38.83 9.04 32.15
C GLY A 192 -38.92 10.07 33.27
N ASP A 193 -39.16 9.62 34.48
CA ASP A 193 -39.29 10.45 35.67
C ASP A 193 -37.93 11.04 36.14
N SER A 194 -37.96 11.81 37.26
CA SER A 194 -36.75 12.45 37.78
C SER A 194 -35.65 11.50 38.23
N ALA A 195 -36.04 10.28 38.70
CA ALA A 195 -35.07 9.26 39.10
C ALA A 195 -34.41 8.60 37.88
N GLU A 196 -35.18 8.28 36.83
CA GLU A 196 -34.69 7.80 35.56
C GLU A 196 -33.79 8.77 34.83
N GLN A 197 -34.15 10.07 34.86
CA GLN A 197 -33.28 11.13 34.28
C GLN A 197 -31.94 11.26 35.01
N LYS A 198 -31.91 11.00 36.33
CA LYS A 198 -30.65 10.96 37.09
C LYS A 198 -29.78 9.81 36.67
N GLN A 199 -30.33 8.62 36.44
CA GLN A 199 -29.63 7.47 35.90
C GLN A 199 -29.12 7.72 34.46
N ALA A 200 -29.91 8.37 33.61
CA ALA A 200 -29.50 8.79 32.28
C ALA A 200 -28.23 9.67 32.29
N ARG A 201 -28.11 10.58 33.26
CA ARG A 201 -26.91 11.43 33.38
C ARG A 201 -25.64 10.63 33.67
N HIS A 202 -25.74 9.54 34.42
CA HIS A 202 -24.60 8.65 34.63
C HIS A 202 -24.17 7.95 33.33
N LEU A 203 -25.11 7.47 32.53
CA LEU A 203 -24.83 6.82 31.24
C LEU A 203 -24.22 7.76 30.18
N LYS A 204 -24.38 9.07 30.33
CA LYS A 204 -23.78 10.06 29.40
C LYS A 204 -22.29 10.26 29.62
N ARG A 205 -21.74 9.90 30.80
CA ARG A 205 -20.32 10.15 31.17
C ARG A 205 -19.35 9.04 30.72
N TYR A 206 -19.88 7.96 30.21
CA TYR A 206 -19.09 6.83 29.67
C TYR A 206 -19.29 6.76 28.12
#